data_6d40df1c9d6f82879147da4e2b4b4114
#
_entry.id   6d40df1c9d6f82879147da4e2b4b4114
#
_cell.length_a   1.000
_cell.length_b   1.000
_cell.length_c   1.000
_cell.angle_alpha   90.00
_cell.angle_beta   90.00
_cell.angle_gamma   90.00
#
_symmetry.space_group_name_H-M   'P 1'
#
loop_
_entity.id
_entity.type
_entity.pdbx_description
1 polymer ?
#
loop_
_entity_poly.entity_id
_entity_poly.type
_entity_poly.pdbx_seq_one_letter_code
_entity_poly.pdbx_strand_id
1 'polypeptide(L)'
;MSDIQGHWAQSCIEYLLNEGVFSGYPDGTFRPEQAMIRAEFAVIVTRAFDLPVKRSARRFADLPVGHWAADVIQQVYRAQWLSGFSNGNFGPDQLMPRVQVLVALASGLGLVPIHEAIAGLKATFSDAAQVPSYAVAGTAAALENRLIVNLPHRDRLRPMQPITRAEAAAFLYQALVVKTGIPSLFADSQIALYEPDSGGDSETERRGVWLTNVDSEVLFSRQNLAEGIERLADCGFNTLYPTVWNRSFTLFPSAIAEAVLGEKQRLNPKLTPAQRQTIEGDRDMLAECIDLAHDKDLKVIPWFEYGFFALRGNSLRDRRPHWFTHQRDGTRIDQHRMEWLNPFHPEVQAFFLELIADLMQRYEVDGFQIDDHFGLPAEFGYDPYTTQLYRSETGKLTPQNPRADHWLRWRADKITDFVAQVGQTVKQHRPQALFSVSPNPPVFSYQNFLQDWPGWLVATTVDEVVIQTYRWSLAGFVHELKKPAIIKLQPQVPISIGVLSGLRNKPMPLPILKQQCQAVRANGYAGMSFFFYETLWQTAGESPDLRRSTLQALLKSTASS
;
A
#
# COMPACT_ATOMS: atom_id res chain seq x y z
N MET A 1 -22.84 20.26 34.11
CA MET A 1 -22.13 21.56 34.26
C MET A 1 -22.96 22.61 33.54
N SER A 2 -23.31 23.70 34.25
CA SER A 2 -24.22 24.70 33.68
C SER A 2 -23.64 25.56 32.58
N ASP A 3 -22.33 25.74 32.60
CA ASP A 3 -21.56 26.60 31.68
C ASP A 3 -21.26 26.01 30.28
N ILE A 4 -21.68 24.77 30.04
CA ILE A 4 -21.63 24.12 28.72
C ILE A 4 -23.01 23.99 28.06
N GLN A 5 -24.10 24.34 28.74
CA GLN A 5 -25.44 24.23 28.17
C GLN A 5 -25.62 25.19 26.98
N GLY A 6 -26.00 24.65 25.82
CA GLY A 6 -26.13 25.40 24.57
C GLY A 6 -24.80 25.81 23.92
N HIS A 7 -23.66 25.37 24.48
CA HIS A 7 -22.37 25.62 23.90
C HIS A 7 -22.14 24.73 22.66
N TRP A 8 -21.51 25.27 21.61
CA TRP A 8 -21.28 24.53 20.36
C TRP A 8 -20.52 23.20 20.54
N ALA A 9 -19.70 23.06 21.57
CA ALA A 9 -18.92 21.86 21.90
C ALA A 9 -19.60 21.00 22.98
N GLN A 10 -20.84 21.30 23.42
CA GLN A 10 -21.50 20.61 24.53
C GLN A 10 -21.44 19.09 24.40
N SER A 11 -21.89 18.53 23.27
CA SER A 11 -21.97 17.08 23.07
C SER A 11 -20.63 16.38 23.18
N CYS A 12 -19.56 16.94 22.60
CA CYS A 12 -18.23 16.34 22.70
C CYS A 12 -17.60 16.52 24.09
N ILE A 13 -17.88 17.62 24.78
CA ILE A 13 -17.44 17.82 26.16
C ILE A 13 -18.13 16.81 27.09
N GLU A 14 -19.43 16.63 26.97
CA GLU A 14 -20.20 15.63 27.77
C GLU A 14 -19.67 14.21 27.53
N TYR A 15 -19.41 13.83 26.26
CA TYR A 15 -18.81 12.55 25.93
C TYR A 15 -17.46 12.36 26.63
N LEU A 16 -16.54 13.34 26.50
CA LEU A 16 -15.19 13.24 27.07
C LEU A 16 -15.16 13.31 28.60
N LEU A 17 -16.16 13.94 29.22
CA LEU A 17 -16.37 13.90 30.68
C LEU A 17 -16.81 12.52 31.14
N ASN A 18 -17.75 11.89 30.40
CA ASN A 18 -18.27 10.56 30.73
C ASN A 18 -17.20 9.48 30.57
N GLU A 19 -16.32 9.63 29.56
CA GLU A 19 -15.14 8.75 29.35
C GLU A 19 -13.99 9.04 30.34
N GLY A 20 -14.12 10.04 31.22
CA GLY A 20 -13.08 10.40 32.18
C GLY A 20 -11.82 11.05 31.55
N VAL A 21 -11.88 11.44 30.27
CA VAL A 21 -10.78 12.11 29.57
C VAL A 21 -10.59 13.53 30.08
N PHE A 22 -11.68 14.28 30.21
CA PHE A 22 -11.69 15.59 30.84
C PHE A 22 -12.25 15.51 32.25
N SER A 23 -11.93 16.51 33.06
CA SER A 23 -12.57 16.75 34.36
C SER A 23 -13.03 18.20 34.45
N GLY A 24 -14.13 18.42 35.17
CA GLY A 24 -14.55 19.75 35.55
C GLY A 24 -13.75 20.32 36.72
N TYR A 25 -14.08 21.53 37.11
CA TYR A 25 -13.52 22.21 38.25
C TYR A 25 -14.33 21.90 39.53
N PRO A 26 -13.76 22.08 40.74
CA PRO A 26 -14.44 21.83 41.99
C PRO A 26 -15.71 22.69 42.20
N ASP A 27 -15.82 23.83 41.51
CA ASP A 27 -16.99 24.70 41.51
C ASP A 27 -18.14 24.21 40.60
N GLY A 28 -18.00 23.04 39.97
CA GLY A 28 -18.99 22.43 39.09
C GLY A 28 -19.00 22.99 37.68
N THR A 29 -18.02 23.82 37.29
CA THR A 29 -17.88 24.37 35.93
C THR A 29 -16.92 23.57 35.06
N PHE A 30 -17.02 23.69 33.73
CA PHE A 30 -16.07 23.17 32.75
C PHE A 30 -15.10 24.25 32.28
N ARG A 31 -15.54 25.48 32.22
CA ARG A 31 -14.83 26.66 31.70
C ARG A 31 -14.41 26.48 30.22
N PRO A 32 -15.35 26.35 29.30
CA PRO A 32 -15.08 26.00 27.90
C PRO A 32 -14.15 26.99 27.20
N GLU A 33 -14.23 28.27 27.49
CA GLU A 33 -13.42 29.33 26.89
C GLU A 33 -12.06 29.56 27.56
N GLN A 34 -11.77 28.84 28.64
CA GLN A 34 -10.47 28.97 29.31
C GLN A 34 -9.35 28.38 28.45
N ALA A 35 -8.26 29.17 28.26
CA ALA A 35 -7.08 28.69 27.56
C ALA A 35 -6.37 27.56 28.33
N MET A 36 -5.81 26.62 27.61
CA MET A 36 -5.18 25.40 28.16
C MET A 36 -3.64 25.52 28.14
N ILE A 37 -2.99 25.03 29.19
CA ILE A 37 -1.52 24.90 29.23
C ILE A 37 -1.07 23.53 28.71
N ARG A 38 0.21 23.42 28.35
CA ARG A 38 0.79 22.19 27.74
C ARG A 38 0.73 20.98 28.68
N ALA A 39 0.91 21.18 29.99
CA ALA A 39 0.80 20.10 30.98
C ALA A 39 -0.62 19.54 31.06
N GLU A 40 -1.66 20.39 31.00
CA GLU A 40 -3.06 19.95 30.97
C GLU A 40 -3.37 19.14 29.70
N PHE A 41 -2.86 19.60 28.55
CA PHE A 41 -3.02 18.85 27.30
C PHE A 41 -2.31 17.48 27.36
N ALA A 42 -1.13 17.38 27.97
CA ALA A 42 -0.46 16.10 28.18
C ALA A 42 -1.33 15.12 28.98
N VAL A 43 -2.01 15.60 30.04
CA VAL A 43 -2.91 14.76 30.85
C VAL A 43 -4.08 14.22 30.03
N ILE A 44 -4.78 15.07 29.26
CA ILE A 44 -5.94 14.60 28.50
C ILE A 44 -5.54 13.61 27.39
N VAL A 45 -4.36 13.75 26.79
CA VAL A 45 -3.82 12.79 25.81
C VAL A 45 -3.55 11.44 26.46
N THR A 46 -2.97 11.39 27.68
CA THR A 46 -2.71 10.12 28.38
C THR A 46 -3.98 9.40 28.81
N ARG A 47 -5.09 10.13 28.98
CA ARG A 47 -6.39 9.55 29.31
C ARG A 47 -7.17 9.09 28.08
N ALA A 48 -6.96 9.74 26.94
CA ALA A 48 -7.69 9.46 25.71
C ALA A 48 -7.09 8.33 24.86
N PHE A 49 -5.78 8.09 24.96
CA PHE A 49 -5.09 7.18 24.06
C PHE A 49 -4.10 6.25 24.75
N ASP A 50 -3.93 5.06 24.20
CA ASP A 50 -2.78 4.20 24.53
C ASP A 50 -1.48 4.83 24.01
N LEU A 51 -0.47 4.88 24.85
CA LEU A 51 0.79 5.56 24.59
C LEU A 51 1.96 4.57 24.55
N PRO A 52 2.14 3.81 23.46
CA PRO A 52 3.27 2.90 23.34
C PRO A 52 4.60 3.67 23.30
N VAL A 53 5.60 3.13 23.97
CA VAL A 53 6.93 3.75 24.03
C VAL A 53 7.61 3.63 22.67
N LYS A 54 7.94 4.78 22.05
CA LYS A 54 8.61 4.88 20.74
C LYS A 54 10.03 5.47 20.82
N ARG A 55 10.39 6.12 21.95
CA ARG A 55 11.74 6.69 22.18
C ARG A 55 12.10 6.69 23.67
N SER A 56 13.37 6.86 23.98
CA SER A 56 13.88 6.96 25.35
C SER A 56 13.37 8.22 26.06
N ALA A 57 13.32 8.18 27.38
CA ALA A 57 12.99 9.35 28.21
C ALA A 57 14.01 10.49 28.01
N ARG A 58 13.57 11.72 28.21
CA ARG A 58 14.41 12.93 28.15
C ARG A 58 14.21 13.77 29.39
N ARG A 59 15.30 14.26 29.97
CA ARG A 59 15.22 15.27 31.03
C ARG A 59 14.98 16.64 30.42
N PHE A 60 14.01 17.39 30.95
CA PHE A 60 13.70 18.77 30.58
C PHE A 60 14.21 19.71 31.67
N ALA A 61 14.81 20.82 31.28
CA ALA A 61 15.46 21.75 32.24
C ALA A 61 14.44 22.49 33.12
N ASP A 62 13.24 22.72 32.60
CA ASP A 62 12.13 23.43 33.25
C ASP A 62 11.10 22.48 33.91
N LEU A 63 11.42 21.19 34.05
CA LEU A 63 10.56 20.22 34.71
C LEU A 63 11.23 19.72 36.00
N PRO A 64 10.98 20.36 37.14
CA PRO A 64 11.62 20.00 38.41
C PRO A 64 11.15 18.62 38.88
N VAL A 65 11.98 17.98 39.70
CA VAL A 65 11.63 16.74 40.40
C VAL A 65 10.41 17.00 41.29
N GLY A 66 9.35 16.20 41.12
CA GLY A 66 8.10 16.36 41.87
C GLY A 66 7.07 17.28 41.22
N HIS A 67 7.32 17.79 40.01
CA HIS A 67 6.30 18.50 39.25
C HIS A 67 5.09 17.58 39.02
N TRP A 68 3.88 18.06 39.27
CA TRP A 68 2.63 17.27 39.23
C TRP A 68 2.38 16.54 37.90
N ALA A 69 2.86 17.08 36.78
CA ALA A 69 2.72 16.50 35.45
C ALA A 69 3.97 15.77 34.94
N ALA A 70 5.01 15.56 35.77
CA ALA A 70 6.28 15.00 35.30
C ALA A 70 6.12 13.65 34.60
N ASP A 71 5.37 12.73 35.19
CA ASP A 71 5.18 11.39 34.66
C ASP A 71 4.38 11.40 33.35
N VAL A 72 3.29 12.15 33.29
CA VAL A 72 2.47 12.27 32.07
C VAL A 72 3.25 12.95 30.92
N ILE A 73 4.09 13.95 31.24
CA ILE A 73 4.95 14.60 30.26
C ILE A 73 5.97 13.59 29.67
N GLN A 74 6.56 12.75 30.52
CA GLN A 74 7.45 11.69 30.04
C GLN A 74 6.71 10.65 29.19
N GLN A 75 5.49 10.29 29.53
CA GLN A 75 4.67 9.35 28.74
C GLN A 75 4.39 9.92 27.34
N VAL A 76 3.82 11.14 27.24
CA VAL A 76 3.51 11.76 25.95
C VAL A 76 4.76 12.04 25.11
N TYR A 77 5.89 12.37 25.78
CA TYR A 77 7.17 12.53 25.10
C TYR A 77 7.65 11.20 24.51
N ARG A 78 7.69 10.14 25.33
CA ARG A 78 8.19 8.82 24.90
C ARG A 78 7.32 8.20 23.80
N ALA A 79 6.03 8.50 23.78
CA ALA A 79 5.07 8.07 22.77
C ALA A 79 5.03 8.96 21.51
N GLN A 80 5.87 10.01 21.44
CA GLN A 80 5.98 10.96 20.31
C GLN A 80 4.74 11.82 20.05
N TRP A 81 3.88 12.02 21.07
CA TRP A 81 2.76 12.97 20.97
C TRP A 81 3.23 14.41 21.15
N LEU A 82 4.03 14.67 22.16
CA LEU A 82 4.61 15.99 22.42
C LEU A 82 6.14 15.92 22.44
N SER A 83 6.78 16.95 21.92
CA SER A 83 8.24 17.14 21.99
C SER A 83 8.58 18.36 22.83
N GLY A 84 9.79 18.39 23.40
CA GLY A 84 10.31 19.60 24.01
C GLY A 84 10.79 20.60 22.97
N PHE A 85 11.13 21.79 23.41
CA PHE A 85 11.70 22.84 22.59
C PHE A 85 13.20 22.65 22.35
N SER A 86 13.76 23.37 21.37
CA SER A 86 15.19 23.30 21.02
C SER A 86 16.11 23.75 22.14
N ASN A 87 15.64 24.63 23.06
CA ASN A 87 16.37 25.09 24.22
C ASN A 87 16.42 24.08 25.39
N GLY A 88 15.88 22.85 25.20
CA GLY A 88 15.89 21.82 26.22
C GLY A 88 14.72 21.85 27.22
N ASN A 89 13.80 22.78 27.08
CA ASN A 89 12.62 22.93 27.92
C ASN A 89 11.41 22.14 27.36
N PHE A 90 10.43 21.84 28.21
CA PHE A 90 9.12 21.34 27.81
C PHE A 90 8.05 22.45 27.77
N GLY A 91 8.13 23.43 28.63
CA GLY A 91 7.17 24.53 28.79
C GLY A 91 5.83 24.07 29.42
N PRO A 92 5.83 23.38 30.59
CA PRO A 92 4.63 22.81 31.17
C PRO A 92 3.51 23.83 31.38
N ASP A 93 3.83 25.02 31.87
CA ASP A 93 2.90 26.10 32.20
C ASP A 93 2.63 27.06 31.04
N GLN A 94 3.22 26.84 29.88
CA GLN A 94 2.97 27.67 28.71
C GLN A 94 1.59 27.38 28.11
N LEU A 95 0.85 28.43 27.75
CA LEU A 95 -0.37 28.29 26.96
C LEU A 95 -0.07 27.61 25.65
N MET A 96 -0.91 26.65 25.28
CA MET A 96 -0.71 25.83 24.08
C MET A 96 -1.36 26.47 22.86
N PRO A 97 -0.61 26.88 21.83
CA PRO A 97 -1.19 27.37 20.58
C PRO A 97 -2.01 26.27 19.88
N ARG A 98 -3.08 26.64 19.21
CA ARG A 98 -3.95 25.73 18.43
C ARG A 98 -3.17 24.83 17.50
N VAL A 99 -2.19 25.41 16.77
CA VAL A 99 -1.33 24.65 15.85
C VAL A 99 -0.50 23.56 16.54
N GLN A 100 -0.06 23.79 17.77
CA GLN A 100 0.72 22.78 18.52
C GLN A 100 -0.14 21.59 18.94
N VAL A 101 -1.42 21.80 19.24
CA VAL A 101 -2.38 20.71 19.48
C VAL A 101 -2.55 19.85 18.23
N LEU A 102 -2.75 20.48 17.08
CA LEU A 102 -2.91 19.77 15.80
C LEU A 102 -1.66 18.96 15.44
N VAL A 103 -0.47 19.54 15.61
CA VAL A 103 0.80 18.82 15.41
C VAL A 103 0.94 17.64 16.38
N ALA A 104 0.57 17.82 17.65
CA ALA A 104 0.64 16.77 18.65
C ALA A 104 -0.29 15.60 18.32
N LEU A 105 -1.54 15.89 17.95
CA LEU A 105 -2.53 14.88 17.55
C LEU A 105 -2.08 14.15 16.27
N ALA A 106 -1.63 14.88 15.24
CA ALA A 106 -1.12 14.29 14.01
C ALA A 106 0.08 13.37 14.28
N SER A 107 1.06 13.83 15.08
CA SER A 107 2.26 13.05 15.44
C SER A 107 1.91 11.79 16.22
N GLY A 108 1.05 11.91 17.22
CA GLY A 108 0.64 10.79 18.08
C GLY A 108 -0.10 9.71 17.32
N LEU A 109 -0.99 10.11 16.41
CA LEU A 109 -1.75 9.22 15.51
C LEU A 109 -0.94 8.71 14.32
N GLY A 110 0.27 9.25 14.09
CA GLY A 110 1.11 8.87 12.95
C GLY A 110 0.59 9.37 11.61
N LEU A 111 -0.16 10.48 11.62
CA LEU A 111 -0.71 11.10 10.41
C LEU A 111 0.37 11.91 9.70
N VAL A 112 0.36 11.86 8.38
CA VAL A 112 1.22 12.65 7.50
C VAL A 112 0.38 13.31 6.42
N PRO A 113 0.75 14.49 5.90
CA PRO A 113 0.01 15.10 4.82
C PRO A 113 0.16 14.27 3.54
N ILE A 114 -0.96 14.04 2.87
CA ILE A 114 -1.06 13.30 1.62
C ILE A 114 -0.75 14.24 0.45
N HIS A 115 -1.35 15.43 0.46
CA HIS A 115 -1.17 16.45 -0.55
C HIS A 115 0.03 17.37 -0.26
N GLU A 116 0.24 18.35 -1.12
CA GLU A 116 1.19 19.41 -0.85
C GLU A 116 0.66 20.26 0.32
N ALA A 117 1.37 20.21 1.45
CA ALA A 117 0.88 20.69 2.74
C ALA A 117 0.56 22.20 2.74
N ILE A 118 1.40 23.02 2.09
CA ILE A 118 1.21 24.48 2.05
C ILE A 118 0.02 24.84 1.16
N ALA A 119 -0.13 24.17 0.01
CA ALA A 119 -1.24 24.43 -0.91
C ALA A 119 -2.58 24.11 -0.24
N GLY A 120 -2.69 22.95 0.42
CA GLY A 120 -3.90 22.55 1.13
C GLY A 120 -4.31 23.53 2.24
N LEU A 121 -3.36 24.00 3.03
CA LEU A 121 -3.63 25.00 4.06
C LEU A 121 -4.07 26.35 3.49
N LYS A 122 -3.42 26.82 2.42
CA LYS A 122 -3.77 28.10 1.75
C LYS A 122 -5.12 28.06 1.06
N ALA A 123 -5.50 26.91 0.52
CA ALA A 123 -6.82 26.74 -0.10
C ALA A 123 -7.96 26.78 0.94
N THR A 124 -7.67 26.34 2.18
CA THR A 124 -8.70 26.23 3.24
C THR A 124 -8.74 27.42 4.18
N PHE A 125 -7.58 28.01 4.52
CA PHE A 125 -7.50 29.05 5.56
C PHE A 125 -6.89 30.35 5.07
N SER A 126 -7.60 31.44 5.26
CA SER A 126 -7.17 32.79 4.90
C SER A 126 -5.91 33.25 5.67
N ASP A 127 -5.67 32.67 6.84
CA ASP A 127 -4.53 32.95 7.72
C ASP A 127 -3.45 31.85 7.71
N ALA A 128 -3.43 30.99 6.70
CA ALA A 128 -2.47 29.90 6.56
C ALA A 128 -1.00 30.36 6.60
N ALA A 129 -0.72 31.58 6.13
CA ALA A 129 0.62 32.17 6.16
C ALA A 129 1.19 32.36 7.59
N GLN A 130 0.35 32.35 8.62
CA GLN A 130 0.73 32.46 10.03
C GLN A 130 1.14 31.10 10.63
N VAL A 131 0.97 29.99 9.91
CA VAL A 131 1.40 28.67 10.38
C VAL A 131 2.92 28.59 10.36
N PRO A 132 3.58 28.36 11.51
CA PRO A 132 5.04 28.23 11.56
C PRO A 132 5.54 27.04 10.72
N SER A 133 6.71 27.15 10.14
CA SER A 133 7.28 26.14 9.23
C SER A 133 7.33 24.73 9.84
N TYR A 134 7.65 24.63 11.14
CA TYR A 134 7.69 23.34 11.86
C TYR A 134 6.31 22.67 11.96
N ALA A 135 5.23 23.43 11.86
CA ALA A 135 3.87 22.97 12.08
C ALA A 135 3.10 22.70 10.77
N VAL A 136 3.62 23.13 9.62
CA VAL A 136 2.95 23.03 8.33
C VAL A 136 2.50 21.60 8.03
N ALA A 137 3.40 20.63 8.08
CA ALA A 137 3.09 19.23 7.77
C ALA A 137 2.06 18.63 8.75
N GLY A 138 2.24 18.85 10.07
CA GLY A 138 1.30 18.31 11.06
C GLY A 138 -0.09 18.95 10.99
N THR A 139 -0.16 20.25 10.69
CA THR A 139 -1.43 20.96 10.54
C THR A 139 -2.16 20.54 9.26
N ALA A 140 -1.45 20.35 8.15
CA ALA A 140 -2.02 19.83 6.91
C ALA A 140 -2.55 18.39 7.10
N ALA A 141 -1.77 17.53 7.77
CA ALA A 141 -2.23 16.18 8.11
C ALA A 141 -3.50 16.20 8.99
N ALA A 142 -3.58 17.12 9.96
CA ALA A 142 -4.76 17.29 10.79
C ALA A 142 -5.98 17.77 9.98
N LEU A 143 -5.79 18.69 9.03
CA LEU A 143 -6.83 19.17 8.12
C LEU A 143 -7.35 18.01 7.25
N GLU A 144 -6.49 17.32 6.54
CA GLU A 144 -6.83 16.22 5.65
C GLU A 144 -7.54 15.06 6.38
N ASN A 145 -7.26 14.88 7.67
CA ASN A 145 -7.89 13.87 8.51
C ASN A 145 -9.07 14.41 9.35
N ARG A 146 -9.59 15.60 9.01
CA ARG A 146 -10.82 16.16 9.61
C ARG A 146 -10.74 16.39 11.12
N LEU A 147 -9.53 16.65 11.66
CA LEU A 147 -9.37 16.93 13.08
C LEU A 147 -9.79 18.34 13.49
N ILE A 148 -9.89 19.26 12.53
CA ILE A 148 -10.06 20.71 12.80
C ILE A 148 -11.53 21.05 12.80
N VAL A 149 -12.12 21.22 13.98
CA VAL A 149 -13.43 21.84 14.18
C VAL A 149 -13.22 23.33 14.37
N ASN A 150 -13.78 24.15 13.48
CA ASN A 150 -13.42 25.56 13.40
C ASN A 150 -14.66 26.46 13.38
N LEU A 151 -15.11 26.86 14.55
CA LEU A 151 -16.27 27.72 14.75
C LEU A 151 -15.88 29.03 15.45
N PRO A 152 -16.57 30.16 15.19
CA PRO A 152 -17.60 30.34 14.16
C PRO A 152 -17.02 30.58 12.76
N HIS A 153 -15.70 30.80 12.63
CA HIS A 153 -15.02 31.15 11.38
C HIS A 153 -14.26 29.97 10.80
N ARG A 154 -14.85 29.28 9.84
CA ARG A 154 -14.27 28.07 9.22
C ARG A 154 -13.02 28.36 8.41
N ASP A 155 -12.92 29.51 7.83
CA ASP A 155 -11.84 30.00 6.95
C ASP A 155 -10.60 30.53 7.71
N ARG A 156 -10.61 30.49 9.05
CA ARG A 156 -9.51 31.00 9.88
C ARG A 156 -9.03 29.94 10.86
N LEU A 157 -7.80 29.50 10.69
CA LEU A 157 -7.15 28.51 11.56
C LEU A 157 -6.79 29.09 12.92
N ARG A 158 -6.41 30.37 12.98
CA ARG A 158 -5.90 31.07 14.20
C ARG A 158 -4.73 30.29 14.83
N PRO A 159 -3.64 30.00 14.07
CA PRO A 159 -2.67 28.97 14.45
C PRO A 159 -1.94 29.28 15.74
N MET A 160 -1.63 30.55 16.00
CA MET A 160 -0.86 30.97 17.17
C MET A 160 -1.72 31.36 18.38
N GLN A 161 -3.05 31.39 18.24
CA GLN A 161 -3.95 31.67 19.35
C GLN A 161 -3.89 30.51 20.36
N PRO A 162 -3.84 30.81 21.69
CA PRO A 162 -4.00 29.78 22.72
C PRO A 162 -5.30 29.00 22.51
N ILE A 163 -5.22 27.67 22.56
CA ILE A 163 -6.41 26.82 22.40
C ILE A 163 -7.28 26.91 23.66
N THR A 164 -8.59 26.98 23.49
CA THR A 164 -9.53 26.88 24.60
C THR A 164 -9.80 25.41 24.97
N ARG A 165 -10.32 25.15 26.15
CA ARG A 165 -10.70 23.80 26.61
C ARG A 165 -11.77 23.18 25.70
N ALA A 166 -12.72 23.97 25.20
CA ALA A 166 -13.72 23.52 24.24
C ALA A 166 -13.12 23.13 22.89
N GLU A 167 -12.22 23.95 22.35
CA GLU A 167 -11.52 23.66 21.09
C GLU A 167 -10.64 22.41 21.22
N ALA A 168 -9.92 22.28 22.34
CA ALA A 168 -9.12 21.08 22.62
C ALA A 168 -9.99 19.82 22.74
N ALA A 169 -11.15 19.92 23.37
CA ALA A 169 -12.12 18.82 23.44
C ALA A 169 -12.60 18.41 22.06
N ALA A 170 -12.94 19.38 21.20
CA ALA A 170 -13.40 19.11 19.84
C ALA A 170 -12.33 18.46 18.97
N PHE A 171 -11.08 18.95 18.99
CA PHE A 171 -9.97 18.37 18.25
C PHE A 171 -9.62 16.96 18.74
N LEU A 172 -9.64 16.76 20.05
CA LEU A 172 -9.38 15.46 20.66
C LEU A 172 -10.49 14.44 20.32
N TYR A 173 -11.76 14.87 20.34
CA TYR A 173 -12.87 14.03 19.95
C TYR A 173 -12.74 13.57 18.49
N GLN A 174 -12.41 14.49 17.57
CA GLN A 174 -12.16 14.14 16.18
C GLN A 174 -10.95 13.20 16.03
N ALA A 175 -9.93 13.35 16.86
CA ALA A 175 -8.80 12.41 16.89
C ALA A 175 -9.23 11.00 17.35
N LEU A 176 -10.19 10.89 18.28
CA LEU A 176 -10.82 9.62 18.65
C LEU A 176 -11.66 9.05 17.50
N VAL A 177 -12.43 9.87 16.78
CA VAL A 177 -13.16 9.45 15.58
C VAL A 177 -12.20 8.80 14.56
N VAL A 178 -11.08 9.45 14.28
CA VAL A 178 -10.05 8.92 13.35
C VAL A 178 -9.42 7.63 13.88
N LYS A 179 -9.16 7.54 15.17
CA LYS A 179 -8.48 6.40 15.79
C LYS A 179 -9.36 5.17 15.93
N THR A 180 -10.62 5.35 16.32
CA THR A 180 -11.52 4.27 16.73
C THR A 180 -12.68 4.02 15.78
N GLY A 181 -12.96 4.95 14.86
CA GLY A 181 -14.10 4.86 13.93
C GLY A 181 -15.46 5.18 14.56
N ILE A 182 -15.50 5.77 15.75
CA ILE A 182 -16.78 6.23 16.33
C ILE A 182 -17.40 7.35 15.47
N PRO A 183 -18.73 7.50 15.47
CA PRO A 183 -19.37 8.57 14.71
C PRO A 183 -18.93 9.97 15.18
N SER A 184 -18.73 10.89 14.22
CA SER A 184 -18.49 12.30 14.56
C SER A 184 -19.75 12.93 15.15
N LEU A 185 -19.59 13.73 16.21
CA LEU A 185 -20.63 14.57 16.79
C LEU A 185 -20.75 15.93 16.10
N PHE A 186 -19.87 16.22 15.15
CA PHE A 186 -19.86 17.46 14.37
C PHE A 186 -20.36 17.22 12.96
N ALA A 187 -21.21 18.10 12.46
CA ALA A 187 -21.62 18.12 11.07
C ALA A 187 -20.43 18.51 10.17
N ASP A 188 -20.42 18.08 8.90
CA ASP A 188 -19.39 18.45 7.92
C ASP A 188 -19.24 19.97 7.78
N SER A 189 -20.34 20.71 7.94
CA SER A 189 -20.32 22.16 7.97
C SER A 189 -19.55 22.79 9.14
N GLN A 190 -19.19 22.04 10.16
CA GLN A 190 -18.44 22.49 11.34
C GLN A 190 -16.96 22.09 11.31
N ILE A 191 -16.61 21.15 10.45
CA ILE A 191 -15.26 20.63 10.29
C ILE A 191 -14.60 21.35 9.11
N ALA A 192 -13.35 21.78 9.27
CA ALA A 192 -12.56 22.29 8.17
C ALA A 192 -12.22 21.13 7.22
N LEU A 193 -12.55 21.30 5.94
CA LEU A 193 -12.33 20.31 4.90
C LEU A 193 -11.35 20.89 3.87
N TYR A 194 -10.40 20.08 3.48
CA TYR A 194 -9.63 20.30 2.26
C TYR A 194 -10.16 19.32 1.21
N GLU A 195 -10.73 19.87 0.17
CA GLU A 195 -11.15 19.14 -1.02
C GLU A 195 -10.10 19.43 -2.11
N PRO A 196 -9.17 18.50 -2.36
CA PRO A 196 -8.21 18.70 -3.43
C PRO A 196 -8.92 18.69 -4.78
N ASP A 197 -8.49 19.54 -5.70
CA ASP A 197 -8.87 19.40 -7.11
C ASP A 197 -8.44 18.03 -7.59
N SER A 198 -9.41 17.19 -7.79
CA SER A 198 -9.22 15.82 -8.25
C SER A 198 -9.04 15.83 -9.78
N GLY A 199 -7.83 16.15 -10.22
CA GLY A 199 -7.48 16.26 -11.64
C GLY A 199 -7.33 14.92 -12.39
N GLY A 200 -7.94 13.84 -11.93
CA GLY A 200 -7.96 12.55 -12.62
C GLY A 200 -9.35 12.22 -13.14
N ASP A 201 -9.45 11.99 -14.44
CA ASP A 201 -10.66 11.50 -15.08
C ASP A 201 -10.97 10.08 -14.53
N SER A 202 -12.09 9.94 -13.81
CA SER A 202 -12.40 8.71 -13.07
C SER A 202 -12.65 7.50 -13.98
N GLU A 203 -12.95 7.73 -15.26
CA GLU A 203 -13.13 6.65 -16.24
C GLU A 203 -11.81 6.00 -16.63
N THR A 204 -10.69 6.71 -16.49
CA THR A 204 -9.36 6.22 -16.84
C THR A 204 -8.58 5.65 -15.65
N GLU A 205 -9.01 5.91 -14.40
CA GLU A 205 -8.31 5.44 -13.21
C GLU A 205 -8.28 3.90 -13.14
N ARG A 206 -7.09 3.32 -12.97
CA ARG A 206 -6.95 1.88 -12.69
C ARG A 206 -7.48 1.56 -11.30
N ARG A 207 -8.43 0.64 -11.21
CA ARG A 207 -8.97 0.08 -9.97
C ARG A 207 -8.87 -1.44 -10.05
N GLY A 208 -7.65 -1.94 -9.83
CA GLY A 208 -7.29 -3.32 -10.06
C GLY A 208 -7.32 -4.18 -8.79
N VAL A 209 -7.36 -5.50 -8.98
CA VAL A 209 -7.21 -6.48 -7.91
C VAL A 209 -6.55 -7.75 -8.41
N TRP A 210 -5.62 -8.29 -7.62
CA TRP A 210 -5.02 -9.60 -7.88
C TRP A 210 -5.89 -10.73 -7.35
N LEU A 211 -6.17 -11.71 -8.21
CA LEU A 211 -6.86 -12.95 -7.88
C LEU A 211 -5.81 -14.07 -7.88
N THR A 212 -5.49 -14.59 -6.70
CA THR A 212 -4.47 -15.64 -6.55
C THR A 212 -5.08 -16.97 -6.06
N ASN A 213 -4.36 -18.07 -6.25
CA ASN A 213 -4.67 -19.38 -5.68
C ASN A 213 -3.88 -19.66 -4.38
N VAL A 214 -3.17 -18.66 -3.86
CA VAL A 214 -2.45 -18.71 -2.58
C VAL A 214 -3.27 -17.96 -1.53
N ASP A 215 -3.64 -18.66 -0.46
CA ASP A 215 -4.47 -18.11 0.62
C ASP A 215 -5.81 -17.50 0.16
N SER A 216 -6.31 -17.91 -1.01
CA SER A 216 -7.59 -17.54 -1.60
C SER A 216 -8.21 -18.73 -2.35
N GLU A 217 -9.52 -18.79 -2.40
CA GLU A 217 -10.28 -19.84 -3.07
C GLU A 217 -11.10 -19.30 -4.26
N VAL A 218 -10.95 -18.01 -4.57
CA VAL A 218 -11.73 -17.34 -5.63
C VAL A 218 -11.59 -18.00 -6.99
N LEU A 219 -10.43 -18.58 -7.31
CA LEU A 219 -10.16 -19.27 -8.57
C LEU A 219 -10.53 -20.76 -8.58
N PHE A 220 -10.96 -21.36 -7.44
CA PHE A 220 -11.09 -22.81 -7.30
C PHE A 220 -12.39 -23.37 -7.88
N SER A 221 -13.42 -22.56 -8.07
CA SER A 221 -14.67 -22.97 -8.74
C SER A 221 -15.26 -21.83 -9.57
N ARG A 222 -16.09 -22.19 -10.58
CA ARG A 222 -16.82 -21.18 -11.36
C ARG A 222 -17.76 -20.34 -10.47
N GLN A 223 -18.36 -20.96 -9.45
CA GLN A 223 -19.23 -20.25 -8.51
C GLN A 223 -18.46 -19.21 -7.71
N ASN A 224 -17.32 -19.59 -7.08
CA ASN A 224 -16.49 -18.64 -6.32
C ASN A 224 -16.03 -17.48 -7.21
N LEU A 225 -15.66 -17.80 -8.44
CA LEU A 225 -15.19 -16.81 -9.42
C LEU A 225 -16.32 -15.84 -9.81
N ALA A 226 -17.51 -16.34 -10.10
CA ALA A 226 -18.68 -15.53 -10.46
C ALA A 226 -19.09 -14.60 -9.30
N GLU A 227 -19.24 -15.14 -8.09
CA GLU A 227 -19.56 -14.36 -6.89
C GLU A 227 -18.47 -13.31 -6.58
N GLY A 228 -17.20 -13.68 -6.79
CA GLY A 228 -16.06 -12.78 -6.62
C GLY A 228 -16.07 -11.62 -7.59
N ILE A 229 -16.26 -11.89 -8.87
CA ILE A 229 -16.30 -10.89 -9.95
C ILE A 229 -17.50 -9.96 -9.76
N GLU A 230 -18.69 -10.49 -9.47
CA GLU A 230 -19.87 -9.67 -9.18
C GLU A 230 -19.63 -8.71 -8.03
N ARG A 231 -19.06 -9.20 -6.91
CA ARG A 231 -18.73 -8.37 -5.76
C ARG A 231 -17.73 -7.26 -6.09
N LEU A 232 -16.73 -7.56 -6.93
CA LEU A 232 -15.74 -6.58 -7.36
C LEU A 232 -16.34 -5.51 -8.27
N ALA A 233 -17.15 -5.91 -9.26
CA ALA A 233 -17.87 -4.99 -10.15
C ALA A 233 -18.79 -4.06 -9.36
N ASP A 234 -19.54 -4.59 -8.41
CA ASP A 234 -20.41 -3.84 -7.50
C ASP A 234 -19.63 -2.80 -6.68
N CYS A 235 -18.40 -3.11 -6.28
CA CYS A 235 -17.56 -2.17 -5.55
C CYS A 235 -16.88 -1.11 -6.42
N GLY A 236 -16.92 -1.24 -7.75
CA GLY A 236 -16.35 -0.27 -8.68
C GLY A 236 -14.91 -0.59 -9.13
N PHE A 237 -14.46 -1.82 -8.98
CA PHE A 237 -13.24 -2.30 -9.65
C PHE A 237 -13.45 -2.31 -11.17
N ASN A 238 -12.37 -2.18 -11.94
CA ASN A 238 -12.42 -2.21 -13.41
C ASN A 238 -11.35 -3.11 -14.05
N THR A 239 -10.50 -3.75 -13.25
CA THR A 239 -9.41 -4.59 -13.77
C THR A 239 -9.11 -5.75 -12.81
N LEU A 240 -9.00 -6.94 -13.39
CA LEU A 240 -8.64 -8.17 -12.70
C LEU A 240 -7.27 -8.65 -13.17
N TYR A 241 -6.43 -9.07 -12.23
CA TYR A 241 -5.17 -9.75 -12.51
C TYR A 241 -5.25 -11.20 -12.00
N PRO A 242 -5.91 -12.13 -12.76
CA PRO A 242 -5.96 -13.53 -12.35
C PRO A 242 -4.60 -14.19 -12.51
N THR A 243 -4.17 -14.92 -11.50
CA THR A 243 -2.97 -15.75 -11.57
C THR A 243 -3.18 -16.86 -12.59
N VAL A 244 -2.28 -16.95 -13.55
CA VAL A 244 -2.27 -18.01 -14.58
C VAL A 244 -1.01 -18.88 -14.55
N TRP A 245 0.03 -18.41 -13.87
CA TRP A 245 1.27 -19.13 -13.59
C TRP A 245 1.66 -18.94 -12.14
N ASN A 246 1.86 -20.03 -11.41
CA ASN A 246 2.25 -19.98 -10.01
C ASN A 246 3.08 -21.21 -9.64
N ARG A 247 4.24 -20.98 -9.03
CA ARG A 247 5.10 -22.03 -8.47
C ARG A 247 5.44 -23.16 -9.46
N SER A 248 5.69 -22.81 -10.71
CA SER A 248 5.96 -23.70 -11.83
C SER A 248 4.76 -24.54 -12.28
N PHE A 249 3.54 -24.02 -12.17
CA PHE A 249 2.34 -24.63 -12.76
C PHE A 249 1.48 -23.55 -13.41
N THR A 250 0.76 -23.95 -14.49
CA THR A 250 -0.27 -23.13 -15.09
C THR A 250 -1.61 -23.32 -14.36
N LEU A 251 -2.42 -22.27 -14.34
CA LEU A 251 -3.80 -22.30 -13.84
C LEU A 251 -4.83 -22.29 -14.98
N PHE A 252 -4.36 -22.49 -16.20
CA PHE A 252 -5.19 -22.67 -17.41
C PHE A 252 -4.67 -23.91 -18.17
N PRO A 253 -5.54 -24.59 -18.96
CA PRO A 253 -5.11 -25.77 -19.71
C PRO A 253 -4.07 -25.40 -20.76
N SER A 254 -2.88 -26.00 -20.70
CA SER A 254 -1.81 -25.78 -21.68
C SER A 254 -1.13 -27.08 -22.07
N ALA A 255 -1.11 -27.38 -23.38
CA ALA A 255 -0.36 -28.51 -23.92
C ALA A 255 1.16 -28.32 -23.79
N ILE A 256 1.63 -27.06 -23.82
CA ILE A 256 3.04 -26.70 -23.60
C ILE A 256 3.44 -27.03 -22.18
N ALA A 257 2.60 -26.64 -21.21
CA ALA A 257 2.81 -26.99 -19.80
C ALA A 257 2.80 -28.52 -19.60
N GLU A 258 1.86 -29.24 -20.18
CA GLU A 258 1.78 -30.70 -20.09
C GLU A 258 3.05 -31.39 -20.61
N ALA A 259 3.56 -30.96 -21.76
CA ALA A 259 4.78 -31.53 -22.35
C ALA A 259 6.03 -31.33 -21.45
N VAL A 260 6.14 -30.18 -20.77
CA VAL A 260 7.28 -29.83 -19.94
C VAL A 260 7.10 -30.27 -18.48
N LEU A 261 5.96 -29.99 -17.88
CA LEU A 261 5.69 -30.20 -16.46
C LEU A 261 5.09 -31.58 -16.17
N GLY A 262 4.43 -32.21 -17.18
CA GLY A 262 3.67 -33.44 -17.02
C GLY A 262 2.25 -33.24 -16.51
N GLU A 263 1.80 -32.01 -16.38
CA GLU A 263 0.42 -31.63 -16.02
C GLU A 263 0.01 -30.44 -16.90
N LYS A 264 -1.22 -30.49 -17.44
CA LYS A 264 -1.75 -29.39 -18.28
C LYS A 264 -2.15 -28.16 -17.48
N GLN A 265 -2.48 -28.32 -16.19
CA GLN A 265 -2.83 -27.24 -15.25
C GLN A 265 -2.88 -27.74 -13.80
N ARG A 266 -2.82 -26.77 -12.84
CA ARG A 266 -3.03 -27.03 -11.41
C ARG A 266 -3.67 -25.82 -10.76
N LEU A 267 -4.99 -25.83 -10.57
CA LEU A 267 -5.73 -24.71 -9.97
C LEU A 267 -5.58 -24.71 -8.45
N ASN A 268 -5.94 -25.84 -7.81
CA ASN A 268 -5.87 -25.97 -6.37
C ASN A 268 -4.67 -26.83 -5.94
N PRO A 269 -3.63 -26.21 -5.36
CA PRO A 269 -2.42 -26.92 -4.95
C PRO A 269 -2.64 -27.90 -3.78
N LYS A 270 -3.78 -27.83 -3.10
CA LYS A 270 -4.12 -28.74 -1.97
C LYS A 270 -4.66 -30.08 -2.44
N LEU A 271 -5.07 -30.22 -3.69
CA LEU A 271 -5.65 -31.46 -4.24
C LEU A 271 -4.56 -32.44 -4.66
N THR A 272 -4.79 -33.73 -4.39
CA THR A 272 -4.01 -34.82 -4.98
C THR A 272 -4.27 -34.95 -6.50
N PRO A 273 -3.39 -35.59 -7.28
CA PRO A 273 -3.62 -35.79 -8.71
C PRO A 273 -4.98 -36.43 -9.04
N ALA A 274 -5.41 -37.45 -8.28
CA ALA A 274 -6.71 -38.09 -8.47
C ALA A 274 -7.89 -37.15 -8.18
N GLN A 275 -7.81 -36.34 -7.12
CA GLN A 275 -8.81 -35.32 -6.80
C GLN A 275 -8.87 -34.23 -7.87
N ARG A 276 -7.72 -33.79 -8.39
CA ARG A 276 -7.69 -32.80 -9.48
C ARG A 276 -8.42 -33.32 -10.71
N GLN A 277 -8.17 -34.57 -11.12
CA GLN A 277 -8.85 -35.18 -12.26
C GLN A 277 -10.37 -35.15 -12.11
N THR A 278 -10.88 -35.33 -10.88
CA THR A 278 -12.33 -35.37 -10.61
C THR A 278 -12.93 -33.97 -10.44
N ILE A 279 -12.22 -33.06 -9.74
CA ILE A 279 -12.74 -31.76 -9.30
C ILE A 279 -12.46 -30.67 -10.33
N GLU A 280 -11.21 -30.61 -10.84
CA GLU A 280 -10.81 -29.61 -11.83
C GLU A 280 -11.15 -30.07 -13.25
N GLY A 281 -11.00 -31.35 -13.56
CA GLY A 281 -11.39 -31.97 -14.84
C GLY A 281 -10.85 -31.21 -16.05
N ASP A 282 -11.74 -30.87 -16.96
CA ASP A 282 -11.46 -30.05 -18.15
C ASP A 282 -11.79 -28.57 -17.97
N ARG A 283 -11.95 -28.13 -16.72
CA ARG A 283 -12.27 -26.73 -16.41
C ARG A 283 -11.21 -25.79 -16.95
N ASP A 284 -11.63 -24.74 -17.66
CA ASP A 284 -10.78 -23.64 -18.10
C ASP A 284 -11.10 -22.38 -17.29
N MET A 285 -10.36 -22.19 -16.18
CA MET A 285 -10.57 -21.08 -15.26
C MET A 285 -10.38 -19.72 -15.94
N LEU A 286 -9.40 -19.62 -16.86
CA LEU A 286 -9.11 -18.34 -17.52
C LEU A 286 -10.22 -17.95 -18.50
N ALA A 287 -10.74 -18.91 -19.28
CA ALA A 287 -11.91 -18.67 -20.14
C ALA A 287 -13.13 -18.23 -19.33
N GLU A 288 -13.43 -18.94 -18.21
CA GLU A 288 -14.52 -18.55 -17.31
C GLU A 288 -14.33 -17.15 -16.73
N CYS A 289 -13.09 -16.80 -16.36
CA CYS A 289 -12.77 -15.47 -15.80
C CYS A 289 -13.02 -14.36 -16.84
N ILE A 290 -12.61 -14.57 -18.08
CA ILE A 290 -12.79 -13.62 -19.17
C ILE A 290 -14.27 -13.41 -19.45
N ASP A 291 -15.04 -14.48 -19.65
CA ASP A 291 -16.47 -14.41 -19.91
C ASP A 291 -17.21 -13.63 -18.81
N LEU A 292 -16.99 -14.02 -17.53
CA LEU A 292 -17.66 -13.39 -16.40
C LEU A 292 -17.25 -11.94 -16.17
N ALA A 293 -15.98 -11.61 -16.44
CA ALA A 293 -15.46 -10.26 -16.26
C ALA A 293 -15.92 -9.31 -17.37
N HIS A 294 -15.85 -9.75 -18.63
CA HIS A 294 -16.28 -8.95 -19.77
C HIS A 294 -17.78 -8.67 -19.74
N ASP A 295 -18.62 -9.61 -19.25
CA ASP A 295 -20.05 -9.37 -19.00
C ASP A 295 -20.33 -8.23 -18.00
N LYS A 296 -19.32 -7.80 -17.25
CA LYS A 296 -19.35 -6.70 -16.26
C LYS A 296 -18.44 -5.52 -16.63
N ASP A 297 -17.98 -5.43 -17.86
CA ASP A 297 -17.05 -4.40 -18.34
C ASP A 297 -15.70 -4.33 -17.56
N LEU A 298 -15.28 -5.45 -16.97
CA LEU A 298 -14.00 -5.55 -16.28
C LEU A 298 -12.90 -6.07 -17.21
N LYS A 299 -11.74 -5.43 -17.20
CA LYS A 299 -10.56 -5.91 -17.93
C LYS A 299 -9.91 -7.10 -17.24
N VAL A 300 -9.43 -8.06 -18.04
CA VAL A 300 -8.70 -9.25 -17.58
C VAL A 300 -7.26 -9.20 -18.08
N ILE A 301 -6.31 -9.09 -17.16
CA ILE A 301 -4.88 -9.07 -17.42
C ILE A 301 -4.24 -10.26 -16.69
N PRO A 302 -4.10 -11.43 -17.35
CA PRO A 302 -3.47 -12.61 -16.74
C PRO A 302 -2.10 -12.28 -16.15
N TRP A 303 -1.86 -12.82 -14.97
CA TRP A 303 -0.67 -12.50 -14.17
C TRP A 303 0.19 -13.74 -13.93
N PHE A 304 1.47 -13.63 -14.26
CA PHE A 304 2.48 -14.60 -13.85
C PHE A 304 2.97 -14.25 -12.44
N GLU A 305 2.33 -14.87 -11.44
CA GLU A 305 2.76 -14.83 -10.05
C GLU A 305 3.96 -15.75 -9.85
N TYR A 306 4.98 -15.29 -9.15
CA TYR A 306 6.22 -16.03 -8.90
C TYR A 306 7.14 -16.33 -10.10
N GLY A 307 6.92 -15.79 -11.27
CA GLY A 307 7.87 -15.80 -12.40
C GLY A 307 8.78 -17.03 -12.49
N PHE A 308 10.08 -16.87 -12.28
CA PHE A 308 11.10 -17.96 -12.31
C PHE A 308 11.21 -18.78 -11.03
N PHE A 309 10.40 -18.54 -10.08
CA PHE A 309 10.39 -19.20 -8.77
C PHE A 309 9.74 -20.59 -8.84
N ALA A 310 10.36 -21.60 -8.20
CA ALA A 310 9.88 -22.97 -8.15
C ALA A 310 9.84 -23.48 -6.71
N LEU A 311 8.83 -24.29 -6.40
CA LEU A 311 8.79 -24.99 -5.11
C LEU A 311 9.89 -26.06 -5.05
N ARG A 312 10.51 -26.20 -3.89
CA ARG A 312 11.43 -27.29 -3.62
C ARG A 312 10.74 -28.64 -3.83
N GLY A 313 11.40 -29.54 -4.55
CA GLY A 313 10.85 -30.85 -4.87
C GLY A 313 9.81 -30.86 -5.99
N ASN A 314 9.75 -29.80 -6.78
CA ASN A 314 8.93 -29.72 -7.98
C ASN A 314 9.38 -30.78 -9.01
N SER A 315 8.43 -31.44 -9.68
CA SER A 315 8.70 -32.44 -10.73
C SER A 315 9.51 -31.89 -11.90
N LEU A 316 9.46 -30.59 -12.17
CA LEU A 316 10.27 -29.93 -13.18
C LEU A 316 11.77 -30.08 -12.87
N ARG A 317 12.15 -30.10 -11.59
CA ARG A 317 13.53 -30.32 -11.17
C ARG A 317 14.08 -31.67 -11.64
N ASP A 318 13.28 -32.71 -11.60
CA ASP A 318 13.68 -34.06 -12.03
C ASP A 318 13.70 -34.17 -13.56
N ARG A 319 12.77 -33.47 -14.24
CA ARG A 319 12.62 -33.49 -15.70
C ARG A 319 13.63 -32.59 -16.42
N ARG A 320 13.99 -31.44 -15.84
CA ARG A 320 14.83 -30.39 -16.42
C ARG A 320 15.82 -29.84 -15.40
N PRO A 321 16.72 -30.66 -14.83
CA PRO A 321 17.62 -30.21 -13.75
C PRO A 321 18.55 -29.05 -14.18
N HIS A 322 18.88 -28.95 -15.46
CA HIS A 322 19.73 -27.92 -16.04
C HIS A 322 19.04 -26.55 -16.20
N TRP A 323 17.71 -26.49 -16.02
CA TRP A 323 16.98 -25.23 -16.04
C TRP A 323 17.14 -24.44 -14.75
N PHE A 324 17.69 -25.04 -13.70
CA PHE A 324 17.79 -24.41 -12.39
C PHE A 324 19.18 -23.82 -12.17
N THR A 325 19.20 -22.64 -11.56
CA THR A 325 20.41 -21.95 -11.18
C THR A 325 20.73 -22.15 -9.69
N HIS A 326 21.90 -21.70 -9.24
CA HIS A 326 22.34 -21.80 -7.86
C HIS A 326 23.24 -20.62 -7.46
N GLN A 327 23.47 -20.50 -6.17
CA GLN A 327 24.44 -19.58 -5.59
C GLN A 327 25.87 -20.09 -5.81
N ARG A 328 26.86 -19.23 -5.53
CA ARG A 328 28.27 -19.52 -5.79
C ARG A 328 28.79 -20.76 -5.04
N ASP A 329 28.31 -21.01 -3.84
CA ASP A 329 28.68 -22.19 -3.02
C ASP A 329 27.94 -23.47 -3.42
N GLY A 330 27.13 -23.42 -4.47
CA GLY A 330 26.29 -24.53 -4.93
C GLY A 330 24.92 -24.62 -4.24
N THR A 331 24.61 -23.71 -3.32
CA THR A 331 23.28 -23.64 -2.66
C THR A 331 22.21 -23.32 -3.70
N ARG A 332 21.17 -24.17 -3.76
CA ARG A 332 20.09 -24.12 -4.77
C ARG A 332 18.83 -23.45 -4.29
N ILE A 333 18.72 -23.20 -2.99
CA ILE A 333 17.54 -22.60 -2.37
C ILE A 333 17.88 -21.21 -1.85
N ASP A 334 16.89 -20.33 -1.89
CA ASP A 334 16.97 -19.01 -1.29
C ASP A 334 16.61 -19.02 0.20
N GLN A 335 16.56 -17.86 0.82
CA GLN A 335 16.19 -17.69 2.24
C GLN A 335 14.75 -18.16 2.56
N HIS A 336 13.89 -18.26 1.54
CA HIS A 336 12.49 -18.74 1.63
C HIS A 336 12.37 -20.22 1.28
N ARG A 337 13.50 -20.92 1.11
CA ARG A 337 13.61 -22.35 0.75
C ARG A 337 13.04 -22.66 -0.65
N MET A 338 13.14 -21.72 -1.58
CA MET A 338 12.68 -21.84 -2.95
C MET A 338 13.84 -22.05 -3.92
N GLU A 339 13.59 -22.80 -4.99
CA GLU A 339 14.49 -22.97 -6.12
C GLU A 339 14.16 -21.96 -7.23
N TRP A 340 15.13 -21.66 -8.09
CA TRP A 340 14.96 -20.67 -9.15
C TRP A 340 15.33 -21.23 -10.51
N LEU A 341 14.44 -21.08 -11.48
CA LEU A 341 14.73 -21.31 -12.88
C LEU A 341 15.74 -20.25 -13.36
N ASN A 342 16.60 -20.65 -14.27
CA ASN A 342 17.63 -19.77 -14.82
C ASN A 342 17.05 -18.88 -15.93
N PRO A 343 16.83 -17.58 -15.72
CA PRO A 343 16.28 -16.68 -16.75
C PRO A 343 17.22 -16.45 -17.92
N PHE A 344 18.47 -16.89 -17.82
CA PHE A 344 19.48 -16.78 -18.88
C PHE A 344 19.53 -18.01 -19.79
N HIS A 345 18.89 -19.11 -19.38
CA HIS A 345 18.91 -20.36 -20.13
C HIS A 345 17.91 -20.32 -21.29
N PRO A 346 18.35 -20.58 -22.54
CA PRO A 346 17.49 -20.41 -23.73
C PRO A 346 16.24 -21.31 -23.73
N GLU A 347 16.34 -22.54 -23.20
CA GLU A 347 15.16 -23.41 -23.08
C GLU A 347 14.13 -22.89 -22.09
N VAL A 348 14.57 -22.22 -21.00
CA VAL A 348 13.67 -21.57 -20.02
C VAL A 348 12.97 -20.39 -20.68
N GLN A 349 13.73 -19.58 -21.42
CA GLN A 349 13.16 -18.44 -22.15
C GLN A 349 12.16 -18.90 -23.21
N ALA A 350 12.51 -19.90 -24.02
CA ALA A 350 11.65 -20.47 -25.05
C ALA A 350 10.33 -21.00 -24.44
N PHE A 351 10.42 -21.75 -23.34
CA PHE A 351 9.25 -22.27 -22.65
C PHE A 351 8.28 -21.15 -22.21
N PHE A 352 8.80 -20.08 -21.58
CA PHE A 352 7.95 -18.96 -21.16
C PHE A 352 7.36 -18.20 -22.36
N LEU A 353 8.14 -17.99 -23.42
CA LEU A 353 7.65 -17.29 -24.62
C LEU A 353 6.55 -18.11 -25.32
N GLU A 354 6.72 -19.42 -25.46
CA GLU A 354 5.73 -20.31 -26.03
C GLU A 354 4.43 -20.33 -25.18
N LEU A 355 4.58 -20.38 -23.85
CA LEU A 355 3.44 -20.37 -22.94
C LEU A 355 2.65 -19.04 -23.00
N ILE A 356 3.37 -17.92 -23.08
CA ILE A 356 2.75 -16.58 -23.23
C ILE A 356 2.09 -16.46 -24.61
N ALA A 357 2.75 -16.93 -25.68
CA ALA A 357 2.20 -16.92 -27.03
C ALA A 357 0.89 -17.76 -27.12
N ASP A 358 0.87 -18.97 -26.55
CA ASP A 358 -0.32 -19.83 -26.48
C ASP A 358 -1.48 -19.12 -25.76
N LEU A 359 -1.19 -18.49 -24.61
CA LEU A 359 -2.18 -17.73 -23.86
C LEU A 359 -2.74 -16.57 -24.69
N MET A 360 -1.87 -15.73 -25.25
CA MET A 360 -2.27 -14.54 -26.02
C MET A 360 -3.02 -14.87 -27.31
N GLN A 361 -2.79 -16.03 -27.89
CA GLN A 361 -3.51 -16.49 -29.09
C GLN A 361 -4.90 -17.04 -28.78
N ARG A 362 -5.01 -17.81 -27.69
CA ARG A 362 -6.23 -18.58 -27.38
C ARG A 362 -7.29 -17.77 -26.66
N TYR A 363 -6.90 -16.75 -25.88
CA TYR A 363 -7.80 -16.04 -24.98
C TYR A 363 -7.96 -14.56 -25.35
N GLU A 364 -9.18 -14.05 -25.23
CA GLU A 364 -9.53 -12.64 -25.46
C GLU A 364 -9.17 -11.77 -24.24
N VAL A 365 -7.89 -11.77 -23.87
CA VAL A 365 -7.38 -11.01 -22.72
C VAL A 365 -7.09 -9.56 -23.07
N ASP A 366 -7.23 -8.66 -22.11
CA ASP A 366 -6.95 -7.21 -22.25
C ASP A 366 -5.47 -6.87 -22.06
N GLY A 367 -4.68 -7.80 -21.56
CA GLY A 367 -3.25 -7.61 -21.33
C GLY A 367 -2.56 -8.87 -20.81
N PHE A 368 -1.32 -8.68 -20.38
CA PHE A 368 -0.51 -9.69 -19.73
C PHE A 368 0.42 -9.03 -18.72
N GLN A 369 0.56 -9.58 -17.51
CA GLN A 369 1.38 -9.00 -16.45
C GLN A 369 2.45 -9.97 -15.94
N ILE A 370 3.68 -9.44 -15.77
CA ILE A 370 4.76 -10.09 -15.02
C ILE A 370 5.02 -9.34 -13.70
N ASP A 371 5.54 -10.04 -12.68
CA ASP A 371 5.71 -9.50 -11.33
C ASP A 371 7.17 -9.33 -10.86
N ASP A 372 7.32 -9.09 -9.57
CA ASP A 372 8.61 -8.93 -8.90
C ASP A 372 9.45 -10.22 -8.82
N HIS A 373 8.88 -11.39 -9.16
CA HIS A 373 9.60 -12.66 -9.28
C HIS A 373 10.00 -12.99 -10.73
N PHE A 374 9.69 -12.13 -11.69
CA PHE A 374 10.21 -12.23 -13.06
C PHE A 374 11.61 -11.60 -13.13
N GLY A 375 12.47 -12.07 -12.22
CA GLY A 375 13.85 -11.67 -11.98
C GLY A 375 14.60 -12.80 -11.30
N LEU A 376 15.78 -12.53 -10.78
CA LEU A 376 16.61 -13.53 -10.10
C LEU A 376 17.23 -12.92 -8.83
N PRO A 377 17.20 -13.59 -7.67
CA PRO A 377 17.90 -13.09 -6.50
C PRO A 377 19.39 -12.85 -6.79
N ALA A 378 19.91 -11.73 -6.34
CA ALA A 378 21.25 -11.27 -6.66
C ALA A 378 22.37 -12.25 -6.29
N GLU A 379 22.12 -13.19 -5.39
CA GLU A 379 23.03 -14.23 -4.96
C GLU A 379 23.16 -15.39 -5.97
N PHE A 380 22.20 -15.53 -6.91
CA PHE A 380 22.12 -16.63 -7.88
C PHE A 380 22.79 -16.29 -9.24
N GLY A 381 22.82 -17.26 -10.14
CA GLY A 381 23.42 -17.12 -11.47
C GLY A 381 24.85 -17.69 -11.55
N TYR A 382 25.22 -18.62 -10.68
CA TYR A 382 26.54 -19.26 -10.68
C TYR A 382 26.53 -20.69 -11.24
N ASP A 383 25.45 -21.08 -11.92
CA ASP A 383 25.37 -22.34 -12.64
C ASP A 383 26.34 -22.39 -13.84
N PRO A 384 26.68 -23.61 -14.32
CA PRO A 384 27.67 -23.77 -15.40
C PRO A 384 27.30 -23.02 -16.67
N TYR A 385 26.01 -22.97 -17.05
CA TYR A 385 25.57 -22.28 -18.26
C TYR A 385 25.83 -20.76 -18.13
N THR A 386 25.35 -20.16 -17.05
CA THR A 386 25.47 -18.70 -16.82
C THR A 386 26.93 -18.28 -16.69
N THR A 387 27.75 -19.06 -15.99
CA THR A 387 29.19 -18.73 -15.84
C THR A 387 29.95 -18.84 -17.15
N GLN A 388 29.60 -19.80 -18.01
CA GLN A 388 30.18 -19.94 -19.33
C GLN A 388 29.71 -18.79 -20.26
N LEU A 389 28.45 -18.46 -20.25
CA LEU A 389 27.87 -17.34 -21.02
C LEU A 389 28.56 -16.02 -20.66
N TYR A 390 28.67 -15.71 -19.37
CA TYR A 390 29.36 -14.51 -18.91
C TYR A 390 30.83 -14.47 -19.39
N ARG A 391 31.52 -15.58 -19.27
CA ARG A 391 32.92 -15.68 -19.74
C ARG A 391 33.05 -15.48 -21.26
N SER A 392 32.16 -16.06 -22.03
CA SER A 392 32.19 -15.94 -23.50
C SER A 392 31.93 -14.52 -23.98
N GLU A 393 31.00 -13.79 -23.30
CA GLU A 393 30.64 -12.43 -23.69
C GLU A 393 31.60 -11.36 -23.16
N THR A 394 32.19 -11.57 -21.99
CA THR A 394 33.00 -10.53 -21.31
C THR A 394 34.50 -10.83 -21.25
N GLY A 395 34.91 -12.08 -21.52
CA GLY A 395 36.27 -12.56 -21.30
C GLY A 395 36.65 -12.71 -19.81
N LYS A 396 35.74 -12.47 -18.88
CA LYS A 396 36.01 -12.45 -17.44
C LYS A 396 35.43 -13.69 -16.71
N LEU A 397 36.02 -14.02 -15.57
CA LEU A 397 35.45 -14.97 -14.66
C LEU A 397 34.34 -14.31 -13.80
N THR A 398 33.35 -15.09 -13.41
CA THR A 398 32.29 -14.60 -12.49
C THR A 398 32.90 -14.13 -11.17
N PRO A 399 32.48 -12.96 -10.66
CA PRO A 399 33.03 -12.39 -9.42
C PRO A 399 32.72 -13.26 -8.20
N GLN A 400 33.57 -13.13 -7.18
CA GLN A 400 33.29 -13.74 -5.87
C GLN A 400 32.13 -13.07 -5.14
N ASN A 401 32.05 -11.72 -5.25
CA ASN A 401 30.96 -10.96 -4.70
C ASN A 401 29.75 -11.00 -5.66
N PRO A 402 28.62 -11.60 -5.26
CA PRO A 402 27.43 -11.64 -6.12
C PRO A 402 26.83 -10.25 -6.40
N ARG A 403 27.17 -9.26 -5.57
CA ARG A 403 26.72 -7.87 -5.71
C ARG A 403 27.78 -6.93 -6.34
N ALA A 404 28.80 -7.48 -7.03
CA ALA A 404 29.72 -6.66 -7.80
C ALA A 404 28.97 -5.95 -8.95
N ASP A 405 29.14 -4.63 -9.09
CA ASP A 405 28.35 -3.78 -9.99
C ASP A 405 28.27 -4.30 -11.42
N HIS A 406 29.41 -4.69 -12.01
CA HIS A 406 29.44 -5.21 -13.37
C HIS A 406 28.74 -6.57 -13.54
N TRP A 407 28.66 -7.38 -12.46
CA TRP A 407 27.96 -8.65 -12.44
C TRP A 407 26.47 -8.48 -12.24
N LEU A 408 26.06 -7.56 -11.35
CA LEU A 408 24.66 -7.15 -11.20
C LEU A 408 24.15 -6.60 -12.53
N ARG A 409 24.90 -5.66 -13.13
CA ARG A 409 24.50 -5.00 -14.38
C ARG A 409 24.34 -6.01 -15.53
N TRP A 410 25.33 -6.88 -15.76
CA TRP A 410 25.28 -7.87 -16.83
C TRP A 410 24.05 -8.80 -16.69
N ARG A 411 23.79 -9.31 -15.49
CA ARG A 411 22.61 -10.17 -15.26
C ARG A 411 21.29 -9.41 -15.43
N ALA A 412 21.21 -8.18 -14.94
CA ALA A 412 20.03 -7.34 -15.11
C ALA A 412 19.79 -6.99 -16.60
N ASP A 413 20.84 -6.77 -17.38
CA ASP A 413 20.73 -6.55 -18.82
C ASP A 413 20.16 -7.78 -19.53
N LYS A 414 20.60 -8.99 -19.17
CA LYS A 414 20.05 -10.25 -19.72
C LYS A 414 18.57 -10.44 -19.39
N ILE A 415 18.15 -10.05 -18.18
CA ILE A 415 16.71 -10.06 -17.83
C ILE A 415 15.96 -9.01 -18.64
N THR A 416 16.53 -7.83 -18.83
CA THR A 416 15.96 -6.76 -19.67
C THR A 416 15.77 -7.24 -21.12
N ASP A 417 16.76 -7.91 -21.70
CA ASP A 417 16.67 -8.50 -23.04
C ASP A 417 15.55 -9.53 -23.15
N PHE A 418 15.36 -10.34 -22.10
CA PHE A 418 14.29 -11.33 -22.09
C PHE A 418 12.90 -10.69 -21.88
N VAL A 419 12.77 -9.70 -21.02
CA VAL A 419 11.51 -8.93 -20.83
C VAL A 419 11.12 -8.22 -22.12
N ALA A 420 12.10 -7.73 -22.91
CA ALA A 420 11.83 -7.16 -24.23
C ALA A 420 11.22 -8.18 -25.19
N GLN A 421 11.70 -9.43 -25.17
CA GLN A 421 11.11 -10.52 -25.96
C GLN A 421 9.69 -10.86 -25.49
N VAL A 422 9.42 -10.84 -24.17
CA VAL A 422 8.08 -11.04 -23.63
C VAL A 422 7.12 -9.95 -24.12
N GLY A 423 7.49 -8.68 -24.00
CA GLY A 423 6.67 -7.55 -24.49
C GLY A 423 6.41 -7.66 -26.00
N GLN A 424 7.44 -8.04 -26.77
CA GLN A 424 7.31 -8.27 -28.20
C GLN A 424 6.36 -9.42 -28.53
N THR A 425 6.43 -10.54 -27.79
CA THR A 425 5.51 -11.69 -27.94
C THR A 425 4.08 -11.28 -27.65
N VAL A 426 3.82 -10.53 -26.56
CA VAL A 426 2.48 -10.02 -26.24
C VAL A 426 1.92 -9.19 -27.40
N LYS A 427 2.70 -8.20 -27.89
CA LYS A 427 2.26 -7.28 -28.93
C LYS A 427 2.13 -7.96 -30.30
N GLN A 428 2.93 -8.97 -30.60
CA GLN A 428 2.85 -9.73 -31.84
C GLN A 428 1.53 -10.51 -31.95
N HIS A 429 1.09 -11.12 -30.88
CA HIS A 429 -0.12 -11.95 -30.90
C HIS A 429 -1.38 -11.14 -30.60
N ARG A 430 -1.28 -10.05 -29.82
CA ARG A 430 -2.40 -9.19 -29.48
C ARG A 430 -1.96 -7.73 -29.36
N PRO A 431 -1.89 -6.98 -30.48
CA PRO A 431 -1.32 -5.63 -30.52
C PRO A 431 -1.95 -4.62 -29.55
N GLN A 432 -3.24 -4.77 -29.25
CA GLN A 432 -3.99 -3.88 -28.36
C GLN A 432 -3.90 -4.28 -26.88
N ALA A 433 -3.43 -5.50 -26.58
CA ALA A 433 -3.30 -5.95 -25.20
C ALA A 433 -2.21 -5.18 -24.46
N LEU A 434 -2.48 -4.83 -23.20
CA LEU A 434 -1.51 -4.15 -22.36
C LEU A 434 -0.38 -5.09 -21.93
N PHE A 435 0.87 -4.67 -22.07
CA PHE A 435 1.98 -5.32 -21.39
C PHE A 435 2.23 -4.59 -20.07
N SER A 436 1.83 -5.20 -18.98
CA SER A 436 1.88 -4.67 -17.62
C SER A 436 3.04 -5.30 -16.84
N VAL A 437 3.69 -4.52 -15.98
CA VAL A 437 4.72 -5.02 -15.07
C VAL A 437 4.37 -4.62 -13.62
N SER A 438 4.53 -5.54 -12.67
CA SER A 438 4.23 -5.30 -11.26
C SER A 438 5.45 -5.52 -10.37
N PRO A 439 6.48 -4.64 -10.45
CA PRO A 439 7.71 -4.76 -9.70
C PRO A 439 7.62 -4.17 -8.28
N ASN A 440 8.62 -4.47 -7.47
CA ASN A 440 8.96 -3.69 -6.28
C ASN A 440 9.52 -2.29 -6.66
N PRO A 441 9.68 -1.35 -5.71
CA PRO A 441 10.35 -0.06 -5.97
C PRO A 441 11.73 -0.21 -6.62
N PRO A 442 12.15 0.72 -7.53
CA PRO A 442 13.24 0.50 -8.50
C PRO A 442 14.57 0.02 -7.89
N VAL A 443 15.05 0.70 -6.86
CA VAL A 443 16.33 0.39 -6.22
C VAL A 443 16.30 -1.01 -5.59
N PHE A 444 15.20 -1.34 -4.92
CA PHE A 444 15.03 -2.66 -4.29
C PHE A 444 14.96 -3.78 -5.34
N SER A 445 14.18 -3.59 -6.40
CA SER A 445 14.05 -4.55 -7.50
C SER A 445 15.40 -4.84 -8.15
N TYR A 446 16.15 -3.80 -8.50
CA TYR A 446 17.46 -3.94 -9.13
C TYR A 446 18.48 -4.65 -8.25
N GLN A 447 18.62 -4.19 -7.00
CA GLN A 447 19.66 -4.70 -6.08
C GLN A 447 19.41 -6.11 -5.58
N ASN A 448 18.14 -6.52 -5.45
CA ASN A 448 17.79 -7.80 -4.85
C ASN A 448 17.33 -8.84 -5.87
N PHE A 449 16.68 -8.42 -6.96
CA PHE A 449 16.09 -9.32 -7.95
C PHE A 449 16.57 -9.05 -9.39
N LEU A 450 17.57 -8.19 -9.60
CA LEU A 450 18.15 -7.87 -10.91
C LEU A 450 17.11 -7.29 -11.90
N GLN A 451 16.01 -6.75 -11.40
CA GLN A 451 14.95 -6.14 -12.21
C GLN A 451 15.24 -4.64 -12.39
N ASP A 452 15.84 -4.28 -13.51
CA ASP A 452 16.01 -2.88 -13.92
C ASP A 452 14.76 -2.42 -14.70
N TRP A 453 13.59 -2.45 -14.04
CA TRP A 453 12.36 -2.09 -14.73
C TRP A 453 12.31 -0.64 -15.27
N PRO A 454 13.02 0.37 -14.73
CA PRO A 454 13.20 1.63 -15.43
C PRO A 454 13.90 1.48 -16.79
N GLY A 455 14.86 0.54 -16.89
CA GLY A 455 15.50 0.18 -18.15
C GLY A 455 14.55 -0.55 -19.10
N TRP A 456 13.59 -1.31 -18.58
CA TRP A 456 12.59 -1.99 -19.41
C TRP A 456 11.71 -1.01 -20.19
N LEU A 457 11.39 0.17 -19.61
CA LEU A 457 10.62 1.22 -20.30
C LEU A 457 11.32 1.76 -21.55
N VAL A 458 12.65 1.60 -21.63
CA VAL A 458 13.45 1.99 -22.78
C VAL A 458 13.62 0.83 -23.76
N ALA A 459 13.74 -0.40 -23.24
CA ALA A 459 14.06 -1.60 -24.03
C ALA A 459 12.83 -2.16 -24.76
N THR A 460 11.62 -1.97 -24.23
CA THR A 460 10.38 -2.50 -24.80
C THR A 460 9.18 -1.60 -24.49
N THR A 461 8.07 -1.85 -25.17
CA THR A 461 6.80 -1.19 -24.84
C THR A 461 6.21 -1.80 -23.58
N VAL A 462 6.29 -1.08 -22.48
CA VAL A 462 5.55 -1.35 -21.25
C VAL A 462 4.41 -0.34 -21.19
N ASP A 463 3.17 -0.82 -21.18
CA ASP A 463 1.98 0.05 -21.23
C ASP A 463 1.52 0.46 -19.83
N GLU A 464 1.89 -0.30 -18.79
CA GLU A 464 1.51 -0.04 -17.40
C GLU A 464 2.58 -0.57 -16.43
N VAL A 465 2.82 0.20 -15.38
CA VAL A 465 3.59 -0.26 -14.21
C VAL A 465 2.71 -0.22 -12.97
N VAL A 466 2.61 -1.33 -12.23
CA VAL A 466 1.89 -1.41 -10.96
C VAL A 466 2.90 -1.65 -9.83
N ILE A 467 3.41 -0.59 -9.21
CA ILE A 467 4.49 -0.71 -8.21
C ILE A 467 3.94 -1.29 -6.91
N GLN A 468 4.48 -2.41 -6.46
CA GLN A 468 4.12 -3.07 -5.20
C GLN A 468 4.59 -2.25 -4.00
N THR A 469 3.73 -1.36 -3.50
CA THR A 469 4.03 -0.46 -2.37
C THR A 469 3.35 -0.97 -1.10
N TYR A 470 3.72 -2.19 -0.67
CA TYR A 470 3.10 -2.85 0.47
C TYR A 470 3.62 -2.31 1.80
N ARG A 471 2.90 -1.39 2.42
CA ARG A 471 3.25 -0.75 3.69
C ARG A 471 2.08 -0.77 4.67
N TRP A 472 2.36 -1.15 5.91
CA TRP A 472 1.38 -1.20 7.00
C TRP A 472 1.07 0.17 7.62
N SER A 473 1.80 1.21 7.29
CA SER A 473 1.60 2.56 7.78
C SER A 473 1.45 3.56 6.64
N LEU A 474 0.61 4.57 6.83
CA LEU A 474 0.46 5.65 5.87
C LEU A 474 1.77 6.41 5.66
N ALA A 475 2.53 6.69 6.73
CA ALA A 475 3.81 7.40 6.62
C ALA A 475 4.82 6.67 5.73
N GLY A 476 4.99 5.36 5.93
CA GLY A 476 5.86 4.54 5.09
C GLY A 476 5.37 4.46 3.64
N PHE A 477 4.05 4.41 3.45
CA PHE A 477 3.44 4.38 2.12
C PHE A 477 3.68 5.68 1.35
N VAL A 478 3.35 6.82 1.94
CA VAL A 478 3.57 8.15 1.33
C VAL A 478 5.05 8.43 1.08
N HIS A 479 5.93 7.97 1.97
CA HIS A 479 7.38 8.07 1.75
C HIS A 479 7.82 7.36 0.46
N GLU A 480 7.28 6.16 0.18
CA GLU A 480 7.57 5.44 -1.07
C GLU A 480 7.02 6.21 -2.29
N LEU A 481 5.78 6.69 -2.23
CA LEU A 481 5.17 7.43 -3.34
C LEU A 481 5.96 8.69 -3.74
N LYS A 482 6.59 9.35 -2.78
CA LYS A 482 7.34 10.60 -2.99
C LYS A 482 8.82 10.40 -3.35
N LYS A 483 9.25 9.17 -3.62
CA LYS A 483 10.64 8.91 -4.03
C LYS A 483 10.94 9.50 -5.41
N PRO A 484 12.00 10.31 -5.56
CA PRO A 484 12.36 10.92 -6.84
C PRO A 484 12.53 9.92 -7.98
N ALA A 485 13.00 8.71 -7.66
CA ALA A 485 13.17 7.64 -8.63
C ALA A 485 11.85 7.18 -9.27
N ILE A 486 10.72 7.27 -8.56
CA ILE A 486 9.38 6.91 -9.06
C ILE A 486 8.76 8.12 -9.76
N ILE A 487 8.80 9.31 -9.15
CA ILE A 487 8.21 10.54 -9.71
C ILE A 487 8.74 10.84 -11.12
N LYS A 488 10.03 10.62 -11.36
CA LYS A 488 10.65 10.84 -12.68
C LYS A 488 10.11 9.94 -13.79
N LEU A 489 9.49 8.83 -13.44
CA LEU A 489 8.98 7.84 -14.40
C LEU A 489 7.50 8.06 -14.72
N GLN A 490 6.73 8.76 -13.88
CA GLN A 490 5.31 9.04 -14.11
C GLN A 490 4.98 9.65 -15.49
N PRO A 491 5.78 10.59 -16.03
CA PRO A 491 5.52 11.13 -17.37
C PRO A 491 5.80 10.15 -18.52
N GLN A 492 6.48 9.03 -18.25
CA GLN A 492 6.95 8.08 -19.29
C GLN A 492 5.97 6.93 -19.50
N VAL A 493 5.24 6.55 -18.45
CA VAL A 493 4.32 5.41 -18.46
C VAL A 493 3.25 5.60 -17.38
N PRO A 494 2.01 5.15 -17.59
CA PRO A 494 1.00 5.09 -16.52
C PRO A 494 1.50 4.24 -15.35
N ILE A 495 1.71 4.86 -14.19
CA ILE A 495 2.10 4.17 -12.95
C ILE A 495 0.91 4.08 -12.03
N SER A 496 0.47 2.87 -11.76
CA SER A 496 -0.48 2.53 -10.70
C SER A 496 0.25 2.01 -9.46
N ILE A 497 -0.38 2.06 -8.32
CA ILE A 497 0.22 1.65 -7.04
C ILE A 497 -0.45 0.38 -6.51
N GLY A 498 0.36 -0.64 -6.26
CA GLY A 498 -0.05 -1.83 -5.54
C GLY A 498 -0.25 -1.52 -4.05
N VAL A 499 -1.49 -1.63 -3.59
CA VAL A 499 -1.91 -1.36 -2.22
C VAL A 499 -2.14 -2.67 -1.49
N LEU A 500 -1.53 -2.84 -0.31
CA LEU A 500 -1.74 -4.02 0.52
C LEU A 500 -3.09 -3.93 1.23
N SER A 501 -4.05 -4.78 0.87
CA SER A 501 -5.33 -4.89 1.60
C SER A 501 -5.24 -5.80 2.84
N GLY A 502 -4.15 -6.55 2.96
CA GLY A 502 -3.83 -7.43 4.08
C GLY A 502 -2.95 -8.60 3.67
N LEU A 503 -2.55 -9.39 4.65
CA LEU A 503 -1.96 -10.71 4.48
C LEU A 503 -2.84 -11.71 5.24
N ARG A 504 -2.60 -13.01 5.06
CA ARG A 504 -3.35 -14.06 5.73
C ARG A 504 -3.57 -13.77 7.21
N ASN A 505 -4.84 -13.73 7.64
CA ASN A 505 -5.25 -13.46 9.02
C ASN A 505 -4.78 -12.10 9.61
N LYS A 506 -4.34 -11.19 8.75
CA LYS A 506 -3.94 -9.83 9.12
C LYS A 506 -4.44 -8.83 8.08
N PRO A 507 -5.72 -8.43 8.14
CA PRO A 507 -6.27 -7.42 7.25
C PRO A 507 -5.67 -6.05 7.54
N MET A 508 -5.59 -5.20 6.51
CA MET A 508 -5.24 -3.79 6.67
C MET A 508 -6.39 -3.06 7.36
N PRO A 509 -6.15 -2.27 8.42
CA PRO A 509 -7.17 -1.43 9.01
C PRO A 509 -7.80 -0.49 7.98
N LEU A 510 -9.14 -0.46 7.94
CA LEU A 510 -9.89 0.28 6.94
C LEU A 510 -9.53 1.78 6.84
N PRO A 511 -9.30 2.51 7.96
CA PRO A 511 -8.85 3.90 7.90
C PRO A 511 -7.52 4.08 7.17
N ILE A 512 -6.55 3.18 7.41
CA ILE A 512 -5.24 3.24 6.73
C ILE A 512 -5.40 2.92 5.25
N LEU A 513 -6.19 1.91 4.91
CA LEU A 513 -6.47 1.54 3.52
C LEU A 513 -7.08 2.72 2.75
N LYS A 514 -8.09 3.38 3.33
CA LYS A 514 -8.72 4.58 2.77
C LYS A 514 -7.71 5.70 2.53
N GLN A 515 -6.87 6.00 3.53
CA GLN A 515 -5.85 7.04 3.42
C GLN A 515 -4.78 6.72 2.38
N GLN A 516 -4.38 5.45 2.24
CA GLN A 516 -3.44 5.03 1.19
C GLN A 516 -4.03 5.24 -0.20
N CYS A 517 -5.29 4.90 -0.42
CA CYS A 517 -5.97 5.14 -1.70
C CYS A 517 -6.06 6.64 -2.02
N GLN A 518 -6.42 7.46 -1.03
CA GLN A 518 -6.43 8.91 -1.18
C GLN A 518 -5.03 9.45 -1.52
N ALA A 519 -3.98 8.91 -0.90
CA ALA A 519 -2.61 9.30 -1.19
C ALA A 519 -2.19 8.96 -2.63
N VAL A 520 -2.62 7.82 -3.17
CA VAL A 520 -2.37 7.46 -4.58
C VAL A 520 -2.94 8.53 -5.52
N ARG A 521 -4.21 8.88 -5.35
CA ARG A 521 -4.89 9.92 -6.16
C ARG A 521 -4.23 11.28 -6.02
N ALA A 522 -3.96 11.69 -4.79
CA ALA A 522 -3.36 12.98 -4.46
C ALA A 522 -1.95 13.19 -5.04
N ASN A 523 -1.23 12.11 -5.32
CA ASN A 523 0.09 12.18 -5.93
C ASN A 523 0.07 11.93 -7.45
N GLY A 524 -1.12 11.97 -8.09
CA GLY A 524 -1.28 11.92 -9.55
C GLY A 524 -0.90 10.58 -10.18
N TYR A 525 -1.02 9.47 -9.45
CA TYR A 525 -0.81 8.13 -10.00
C TYR A 525 -1.99 7.70 -10.87
N ALA A 526 -1.74 6.86 -11.86
CA ALA A 526 -2.75 6.39 -12.81
C ALA A 526 -3.82 5.47 -12.19
N GLY A 527 -3.67 5.12 -10.93
CA GLY A 527 -4.64 4.33 -10.18
C GLY A 527 -4.01 3.44 -9.13
N MET A 528 -4.77 2.46 -8.67
CA MET A 528 -4.37 1.52 -7.63
C MET A 528 -4.81 0.11 -7.93
N SER A 529 -4.05 -0.88 -7.44
CA SER A 529 -4.40 -2.29 -7.51
C SER A 529 -4.20 -2.94 -6.13
N PHE A 530 -5.16 -3.74 -5.69
CA PHE A 530 -5.17 -4.28 -4.34
C PHE A 530 -4.60 -5.69 -4.29
N PHE A 531 -3.64 -5.89 -3.43
CA PHE A 531 -3.11 -7.20 -3.11
C PHE A 531 -3.71 -7.67 -1.77
N PHE A 532 -4.57 -8.63 -1.77
CA PHE A 532 -5.21 -9.40 -2.81
C PHE A 532 -6.71 -9.61 -2.51
N TYR A 533 -7.46 -10.26 -3.39
CA TYR A 533 -8.93 -10.41 -3.31
C TYR A 533 -9.43 -10.82 -1.92
N GLU A 534 -8.90 -11.89 -1.34
CA GLU A 534 -9.40 -12.44 -0.08
C GLU A 534 -9.31 -11.45 1.08
N THR A 535 -8.21 -10.69 1.15
CA THR A 535 -7.97 -9.75 2.26
C THR A 535 -8.74 -8.44 2.14
N LEU A 536 -9.34 -8.16 0.97
CA LEU A 536 -10.26 -7.02 0.81
C LEU A 536 -11.47 -7.14 1.73
N TRP A 537 -11.94 -8.37 1.96
CA TRP A 537 -13.17 -8.65 2.68
C TRP A 537 -12.94 -9.00 4.16
N GLN A 538 -11.71 -9.23 4.57
CA GLN A 538 -11.34 -9.49 5.95
C GLN A 538 -11.37 -8.19 6.76
N THR A 539 -11.99 -8.22 7.95
CA THR A 539 -12.17 -7.05 8.81
C THR A 539 -11.08 -6.95 9.87
N ALA A 540 -10.70 -5.72 10.22
CA ALA A 540 -9.71 -5.39 11.25
C ALA A 540 -10.36 -4.71 12.48
N GLY A 541 -11.62 -5.11 12.80
CA GLY A 541 -12.41 -4.56 13.90
C GLY A 541 -13.69 -3.84 13.44
N GLU A 542 -13.79 -3.44 12.18
CA GLU A 542 -15.02 -2.92 11.56
C GLU A 542 -15.97 -4.05 11.14
N SER A 543 -17.26 -3.72 10.90
CA SER A 543 -18.19 -4.69 10.32
C SER A 543 -17.91 -4.96 8.84
N PRO A 544 -18.24 -6.16 8.30
CA PRO A 544 -18.11 -6.46 6.87
C PRO A 544 -18.86 -5.48 5.98
N ASP A 545 -20.06 -5.03 6.40
CA ASP A 545 -20.86 -4.07 5.63
C ASP A 545 -20.22 -2.69 5.58
N LEU A 546 -19.64 -2.22 6.69
CA LEU A 546 -18.91 -0.96 6.73
C LEU A 546 -17.68 -1.02 5.82
N ARG A 547 -16.96 -2.13 5.84
CA ARG A 547 -15.79 -2.32 4.95
C ARG A 547 -16.20 -2.29 3.50
N ARG A 548 -17.24 -3.05 3.13
CA ARG A 548 -17.76 -3.10 1.74
C ARG A 548 -18.25 -1.73 1.28
N SER A 549 -19.10 -1.06 2.06
CA SER A 549 -19.66 0.25 1.70
C SER A 549 -18.59 1.33 1.59
N THR A 550 -17.56 1.28 2.46
CA THR A 550 -16.42 2.21 2.40
C THR A 550 -15.58 1.98 1.15
N LEU A 551 -15.26 0.73 0.79
CA LEU A 551 -14.55 0.41 -0.44
C LEU A 551 -15.34 0.84 -1.67
N GLN A 552 -16.66 0.58 -1.69
CA GLN A 552 -17.54 0.99 -2.75
C GLN A 552 -17.59 2.52 -2.92
N ALA A 553 -17.75 3.24 -1.81
CA ALA A 553 -17.72 4.71 -1.84
C ALA A 553 -16.35 5.24 -2.34
N LEU A 554 -15.26 4.63 -1.87
CA LEU A 554 -13.91 5.00 -2.25
C LEU A 554 -13.61 4.79 -3.74
N LEU A 555 -14.05 3.66 -4.31
CA LEU A 555 -13.75 3.28 -5.70
C LEU A 555 -14.74 3.87 -6.71
N LYS A 556 -16.02 4.09 -6.30
CA LYS A 556 -17.04 4.74 -7.13
C LYS A 556 -17.05 6.27 -7.00
N SER A 557 -16.41 6.83 -5.97
CA SER A 557 -16.27 8.28 -5.90
C SER A 557 -15.45 8.73 -7.11
N THR A 558 -16.16 9.24 -8.09
CA THR A 558 -15.53 10.12 -9.09
C THR A 558 -14.95 11.29 -8.33
N ALA A 559 -13.78 11.73 -8.76
CA ALA A 559 -13.34 13.08 -8.53
C ALA A 559 -14.37 14.04 -9.16
N SER A 560 -15.48 14.26 -8.50
CA SER A 560 -16.47 15.24 -8.97
C SER A 560 -17.39 15.66 -7.85
N SER A 561 -17.40 16.90 -7.70
CA SER A 561 -18.25 17.97 -7.23
C SER A 561 -17.74 18.69 -6.01
#